data_a91433e26351d5d6aaa51dbb00cffaa4
#
_entry.id   a91433e26351d5d6aaa51dbb00cffaa4
#
_cell.length_a   1.000
_cell.length_b   1.000
_cell.length_c   1.000
_cell.angle_alpha   90.00
_cell.angle_beta   90.00
_cell.angle_gamma   90.00
#
_symmetry.space_group_name_H-M   'P 1'
#
loop_
_entity.id
_entity.type
_entity.pdbx_description
1 polymer ?
#
loop_
_entity_poly.entity_id
_entity_poly.type
_entity_poly.pdbx_seq_one_letter_code
_entity_poly.pdbx_strand_id
1 'polypeptide(L)'
;LIMAIWWLVGIVAALDLVLANRGVRQTFLIEALFLMAGIIPLLAATADLVPNQVNRSQEEEAVRWAKAVFELPLDENAAILADSEKYPPLYYLQQAEGFRPDLDIVLLPDEVSYRADLDARLAAGQTVLLGRFLPGLEGTYHLSSLGPLTLVSKEPVLSPPPEAIPADLSFGPIRLSGYIVEPQSPYDGEKSSVTFYWTSAEPLDEVLHVYARWTGQEYAGPVSSQHPANNTYPTVAWEPGEIIADFHTLPKPIGVAPFSLQVAVAPEFTRTTDLQWQTVDTLNFEPPDQLPSLDPIRMQVGPVSLTGVSIPAQARSGDDLSILLTGQAETPEQLSLSFLPSSIDPEPDGPESIVTNLLTTTKSRNLWAAMKGLELSPGQYDLVVTYPGNLSNCGWFTRKTAGCILGNVEISDGQLPEGASNFADKIALLSAEMPKMILQPGGQVSVNLTWQALTSMDEDYTVFVQILDENDRIVGQVDSWPVQGTYPTSQWRVGEAVKDPYLVWLKEDLKPGEYRLNVGLYLLETLRRLPVLGEGGAPVDDKFEVPGLVIPSS
;
A
#
# COMPACT_ATOMS: atom_id res chain seq x y z
N LEU A 1 -15.12 -27.52 -8.75
CA LEU A 1 -15.12 -28.82 -8.04
C LEU A 1 -15.88 -29.89 -8.84
N ILE A 2 -17.14 -29.65 -9.25
CA ILE A 2 -17.98 -30.59 -10.01
C ILE A 2 -17.33 -30.98 -11.35
N MET A 3 -16.80 -30.02 -12.12
CA MET A 3 -16.08 -30.30 -13.37
C MET A 3 -14.81 -31.14 -13.14
N ALA A 4 -14.05 -30.89 -12.07
CA ALA A 4 -12.85 -31.66 -11.76
C ALA A 4 -13.19 -33.13 -11.40
N ILE A 5 -14.29 -33.36 -10.70
CA ILE A 5 -14.79 -34.71 -10.39
C ILE A 5 -15.19 -35.46 -11.68
N TRP A 6 -15.91 -34.81 -12.60
CA TRP A 6 -16.28 -35.42 -13.89
C TRP A 6 -15.08 -35.70 -14.77
N TRP A 7 -14.05 -34.86 -14.75
CA TRP A 7 -12.78 -35.10 -15.44
C TRP A 7 -12.04 -36.31 -14.86
N LEU A 8 -12.00 -36.43 -13.55
CA LEU A 8 -11.39 -37.59 -12.85
C LEU A 8 -12.11 -38.90 -13.18
N VAL A 9 -13.44 -38.88 -13.15
CA VAL A 9 -14.29 -40.05 -13.54
C VAL A 9 -14.06 -40.41 -15.01
N GLY A 10 -13.94 -39.43 -15.89
CA GLY A 10 -13.64 -39.66 -17.31
C GLY A 10 -12.26 -40.26 -17.56
N ILE A 11 -11.24 -39.81 -16.81
CA ILE A 11 -9.87 -40.35 -16.88
C ILE A 11 -9.81 -41.79 -16.36
N VAL A 12 -10.46 -42.08 -15.23
CA VAL A 12 -10.51 -43.44 -14.66
C VAL A 12 -11.23 -44.39 -15.63
N ALA A 13 -12.35 -44.01 -16.22
CA ALA A 13 -13.06 -44.80 -17.20
C ALA A 13 -12.24 -45.05 -18.48
N ALA A 14 -11.51 -44.08 -18.97
CA ALA A 14 -10.61 -44.21 -20.11
C ALA A 14 -9.42 -45.13 -19.82
N LEU A 15 -8.90 -45.09 -18.59
CA LEU A 15 -7.83 -45.97 -18.12
C LEU A 15 -8.29 -47.42 -17.99
N ASP A 16 -9.48 -47.68 -17.46
CA ASP A 16 -10.09 -49.01 -17.41
C ASP A 16 -10.18 -49.64 -18.81
N LEU A 17 -10.55 -48.85 -19.83
CA LEU A 17 -10.64 -49.30 -21.21
C LEU A 17 -9.27 -49.64 -21.82
N VAL A 18 -8.21 -48.90 -21.46
CA VAL A 18 -6.83 -49.10 -21.99
C VAL A 18 -6.12 -50.23 -21.25
N LEU A 19 -6.46 -50.50 -19.98
CA LEU A 19 -5.80 -51.43 -19.11
C LEU A 19 -6.47 -52.82 -19.00
N ALA A 20 -7.62 -53.01 -19.68
CA ALA A 20 -8.42 -54.25 -19.67
C ALA A 20 -7.67 -55.54 -20.02
N ASN A 21 -6.44 -55.44 -20.53
CA ASN A 21 -5.57 -56.57 -20.91
C ASN A 21 -4.33 -56.78 -20.03
N ARG A 22 -4.23 -56.10 -18.87
CA ARG A 22 -3.02 -56.21 -17.98
C ARG A 22 -3.35 -56.91 -16.66
N GLY A 23 -2.33 -57.55 -16.04
CA GLY A 23 -2.51 -58.27 -14.79
C GLY A 23 -2.91 -57.35 -13.62
N VAL A 24 -3.81 -57.79 -12.78
CA VAL A 24 -4.53 -57.08 -11.71
C VAL A 24 -3.62 -56.20 -10.83
N ARG A 25 -2.36 -56.59 -10.56
CA ARG A 25 -1.42 -55.80 -9.74
C ARG A 25 -0.85 -54.58 -10.44
N GLN A 26 -0.64 -54.63 -11.78
CA GLN A 26 -0.11 -53.48 -12.54
C GLN A 26 -1.20 -52.46 -12.80
N THR A 27 -2.44 -52.92 -12.99
CA THR A 27 -3.60 -52.02 -13.15
C THR A 27 -3.81 -51.19 -11.88
N PHE A 28 -3.85 -51.81 -10.72
CA PHE A 28 -4.03 -51.13 -9.44
C PHE A 28 -2.94 -50.06 -9.15
N LEU A 29 -1.66 -50.33 -9.49
CA LEU A 29 -0.57 -49.38 -9.29
C LEU A 29 -0.70 -48.16 -10.24
N ILE A 30 -1.11 -48.38 -11.47
CA ILE A 30 -1.29 -47.31 -12.44
C ILE A 30 -2.51 -46.43 -12.09
N GLU A 31 -3.63 -47.05 -11.67
CA GLU A 31 -4.82 -46.33 -11.20
C GLU A 31 -4.51 -45.51 -9.94
N ALA A 32 -3.77 -46.08 -8.96
CA ALA A 32 -3.34 -45.36 -7.76
C ALA A 32 -2.43 -44.15 -8.08
N LEU A 33 -1.52 -44.30 -9.06
CA LEU A 33 -0.64 -43.21 -9.52
C LEU A 33 -1.43 -42.09 -10.21
N PHE A 34 -2.42 -42.43 -11.05
CA PHE A 34 -3.27 -41.44 -11.70
C PHE A 34 -4.24 -40.76 -10.72
N LEU A 35 -4.75 -41.50 -9.74
CA LEU A 35 -5.58 -40.93 -8.68
C LEU A 35 -4.77 -39.95 -7.82
N MET A 36 -3.51 -40.31 -7.47
CA MET A 36 -2.61 -39.40 -6.76
C MET A 36 -2.22 -38.18 -7.60
N ALA A 37 -1.94 -38.35 -8.89
CA ALA A 37 -1.64 -37.27 -9.81
C ALA A 37 -2.82 -36.29 -10.02
N GLY A 38 -4.05 -36.75 -9.83
CA GLY A 38 -5.25 -35.90 -9.85
C GLY A 38 -5.59 -35.25 -8.50
N ILE A 39 -5.35 -36.00 -7.41
CA ILE A 39 -5.67 -35.52 -6.05
C ILE A 39 -4.64 -34.50 -5.56
N ILE A 40 -3.34 -34.68 -5.85
CA ILE A 40 -2.30 -33.77 -5.39
C ILE A 40 -2.48 -32.33 -5.90
N PRO A 41 -2.73 -32.06 -7.21
CA PRO A 41 -3.03 -30.71 -7.68
C PRO A 41 -4.32 -30.14 -7.11
N LEU A 42 -5.34 -31.01 -6.89
CA LEU A 42 -6.59 -30.59 -6.27
C LEU A 42 -6.40 -30.17 -4.80
N LEU A 43 -5.61 -30.95 -4.06
CA LEU A 43 -5.25 -30.61 -2.67
C LEU A 43 -4.35 -29.37 -2.61
N ALA A 44 -3.41 -29.22 -3.54
CA ALA A 44 -2.58 -28.01 -3.64
C ALA A 44 -3.44 -26.78 -3.99
N ALA A 45 -4.34 -26.89 -4.96
CA ALA A 45 -5.26 -25.83 -5.31
C ALA A 45 -6.25 -25.49 -4.18
N THR A 46 -6.71 -26.49 -3.42
CA THR A 46 -7.57 -26.23 -2.26
C THR A 46 -6.79 -25.69 -1.06
N ALA A 47 -5.52 -26.08 -0.90
CA ALA A 47 -4.65 -25.53 0.14
C ALA A 47 -4.31 -24.04 -0.12
N ASP A 48 -4.29 -23.62 -1.38
CA ASP A 48 -4.09 -22.23 -1.78
C ASP A 48 -5.42 -21.42 -1.78
N LEU A 49 -6.49 -22.02 -2.29
CA LEU A 49 -7.82 -21.40 -2.36
C LEU A 49 -8.49 -21.20 -0.98
N VAL A 50 -8.33 -22.15 -0.05
CA VAL A 50 -9.01 -22.10 1.24
C VAL A 50 -8.45 -21.00 2.16
N PRO A 51 -7.13 -20.78 2.31
CA PRO A 51 -6.63 -19.66 3.09
C PRO A 51 -6.92 -18.29 2.46
N ASN A 52 -6.84 -18.19 1.13
CA ASN A 52 -6.87 -16.89 0.44
C ASN A 52 -8.25 -16.42 -0.01
N GLN A 53 -9.21 -17.34 -0.22
CA GLN A 53 -10.57 -17.00 -0.66
C GLN A 53 -11.68 -17.32 0.36
N VAL A 54 -11.40 -18.15 1.36
CA VAL A 54 -12.35 -18.53 2.41
C VAL A 54 -11.94 -17.97 3.78
N ASN A 55 -10.72 -17.47 3.91
CA ASN A 55 -10.29 -16.81 5.14
C ASN A 55 -10.95 -15.42 5.22
N ARG A 56 -12.01 -15.31 6.04
CA ARG A 56 -12.76 -14.08 6.30
C ARG A 56 -12.17 -13.26 7.45
N SER A 57 -10.87 -13.37 7.73
CA SER A 57 -10.21 -12.55 8.75
C SER A 57 -10.30 -11.05 8.48
N GLN A 58 -10.45 -10.64 7.22
CA GLN A 58 -10.76 -9.25 6.86
C GLN A 58 -12.16 -8.81 7.34
N GLU A 59 -13.12 -9.72 7.49
CA GLU A 59 -14.42 -9.40 8.09
C GLU A 59 -14.27 -9.10 9.60
N GLU A 60 -13.34 -9.75 10.30
CA GLU A 60 -13.01 -9.44 11.70
C GLU A 60 -12.36 -8.06 11.83
N GLU A 61 -11.56 -7.65 10.86
CA GLU A 61 -10.94 -6.33 10.81
C GLU A 61 -11.98 -5.24 10.62
N ALA A 62 -12.88 -5.37 9.65
CA ALA A 62 -13.96 -4.42 9.41
C ALA A 62 -14.88 -4.28 10.63
N VAL A 63 -15.19 -5.38 11.32
CA VAL A 63 -15.99 -5.37 12.55
C VAL A 63 -15.22 -4.71 13.71
N ARG A 64 -13.94 -4.96 13.84
CA ARG A 64 -13.07 -4.32 14.84
C ARG A 64 -13.01 -2.81 14.61
N TRP A 65 -12.75 -2.40 13.37
CA TRP A 65 -12.77 -1.00 12.97
C TRP A 65 -14.09 -0.31 13.34
N ALA A 66 -15.23 -0.91 12.98
CA ALA A 66 -16.54 -0.33 13.26
C ALA A 66 -16.84 -0.26 14.76
N LYS A 67 -16.43 -1.26 15.55
CA LYS A 67 -16.54 -1.20 17.03
C LYS A 67 -15.74 -0.06 17.61
N ALA A 68 -14.48 0.10 17.15
CA ALA A 68 -13.63 1.20 17.59
C ALA A 68 -14.17 2.57 17.20
N VAL A 69 -14.80 2.70 16.02
CA VAL A 69 -15.51 3.92 15.62
C VAL A 69 -16.66 4.24 16.58
N PHE A 70 -17.42 3.26 17.04
CA PHE A 70 -18.48 3.49 18.01
C PHE A 70 -17.99 3.85 19.43
N GLU A 71 -16.74 3.58 19.74
CA GLU A 71 -16.08 3.97 21.00
C GLU A 71 -15.55 5.41 20.96
N LEU A 72 -15.49 6.04 19.78
CA LEU A 72 -15.13 7.45 19.67
C LEU A 72 -16.07 8.35 20.48
N PRO A 73 -15.59 9.51 20.99
CA PRO A 73 -16.39 10.45 21.74
C PRO A 73 -17.36 11.22 20.83
N LEU A 74 -18.29 10.49 20.21
CA LEU A 74 -19.30 11.04 19.32
C LEU A 74 -20.49 11.57 20.11
N ASP A 75 -20.96 12.75 19.73
CA ASP A 75 -22.18 13.33 20.27
C ASP A 75 -23.40 12.42 20.06
N GLU A 76 -24.39 12.50 20.95
CA GLU A 76 -25.69 11.87 20.69
C GLU A 76 -26.31 12.46 19.41
N ASN A 77 -26.87 11.58 18.57
CA ASN A 77 -27.43 11.91 17.26
C ASN A 77 -26.41 12.46 16.23
N ALA A 78 -25.11 12.25 16.42
CA ALA A 78 -24.14 12.57 15.37
C ALA A 78 -24.41 11.74 14.11
N ALA A 79 -24.09 12.30 12.94
CA ALA A 79 -24.25 11.63 11.66
C ALA A 79 -22.87 11.16 11.13
N ILE A 80 -22.82 9.91 10.65
CA ILE A 80 -21.66 9.37 9.94
C ILE A 80 -22.05 9.16 8.47
N LEU A 81 -21.50 9.98 7.59
CA LEU A 81 -21.69 9.85 6.14
C LEU A 81 -20.62 8.88 5.62
N ALA A 82 -21.01 7.62 5.42
CA ALA A 82 -20.14 6.52 5.08
C ALA A 82 -20.14 6.20 3.57
N ASP A 83 -19.07 5.58 3.07
CA ASP A 83 -19.02 4.96 1.75
C ASP A 83 -19.59 3.53 1.77
N SER A 84 -19.55 2.86 0.61
CA SER A 84 -20.05 1.49 0.45
C SER A 84 -19.25 0.43 1.20
N GLU A 85 -18.03 0.72 1.62
CA GLU A 85 -17.17 -0.21 2.38
C GLU A 85 -17.36 -0.05 3.89
N LYS A 86 -17.47 1.17 4.37
CA LYS A 86 -17.59 1.51 5.80
C LYS A 86 -19.02 1.43 6.32
N TYR A 87 -20.02 1.65 5.45
CA TYR A 87 -21.42 1.56 5.81
C TYR A 87 -21.85 0.16 6.31
N PRO A 88 -21.54 -0.96 5.62
CA PRO A 88 -22.04 -2.27 6.01
C PRO A 88 -21.64 -2.70 7.43
N PRO A 89 -20.37 -2.63 7.86
CA PRO A 89 -20.00 -3.03 9.22
C PRO A 89 -20.60 -2.12 10.31
N LEU A 90 -20.68 -0.82 10.08
CA LEU A 90 -21.34 0.11 11.02
C LEU A 90 -22.83 -0.20 11.13
N TYR A 91 -23.52 -0.31 9.99
CA TYR A 91 -24.95 -0.61 9.95
C TYR A 91 -25.29 -1.97 10.59
N TYR A 92 -24.48 -2.99 10.31
CA TYR A 92 -24.66 -4.31 10.92
C TYR A 92 -24.56 -4.26 12.45
N LEU A 93 -23.50 -3.67 12.99
CA LEU A 93 -23.31 -3.57 14.44
C LEU A 93 -24.42 -2.77 15.10
N GLN A 94 -24.86 -1.68 14.46
CA GLN A 94 -25.96 -0.88 14.98
C GLN A 94 -27.29 -1.65 14.99
N GLN A 95 -27.68 -2.28 13.87
CA GLN A 95 -28.99 -2.91 13.72
C GLN A 95 -29.07 -4.30 14.35
N ALA A 96 -28.00 -5.10 14.27
CA ALA A 96 -28.00 -6.47 14.74
C ALA A 96 -27.51 -6.62 16.18
N GLU A 97 -26.54 -5.80 16.60
CA GLU A 97 -25.92 -5.89 17.92
C GLU A 97 -26.29 -4.72 18.85
N GLY A 98 -26.97 -3.70 18.34
CA GLY A 98 -27.49 -2.58 19.15
C GLY A 98 -26.44 -1.56 19.57
N PHE A 99 -25.29 -1.49 18.88
CA PHE A 99 -24.27 -0.47 19.12
C PHE A 99 -24.76 0.91 18.70
N ARG A 100 -24.63 1.92 19.56
CA ARG A 100 -24.90 3.33 19.29
C ARG A 100 -26.14 3.56 18.41
N PRO A 101 -27.35 3.14 18.86
CA PRO A 101 -28.59 3.33 18.10
C PRO A 101 -28.97 4.80 17.96
N ASP A 102 -28.32 5.68 18.73
CA ASP A 102 -28.44 7.13 18.70
C ASP A 102 -27.77 7.77 17.47
N LEU A 103 -26.81 7.11 16.83
CA LEU A 103 -26.09 7.66 15.67
C LEU A 103 -26.90 7.47 14.37
N ASP A 104 -26.74 8.41 13.46
CA ASP A 104 -27.32 8.34 12.13
C ASP A 104 -26.25 7.92 11.10
N ILE A 105 -26.30 6.65 10.66
CA ILE A 105 -25.34 6.10 9.71
C ILE A 105 -25.94 6.17 8.31
N VAL A 106 -25.30 6.93 7.41
CA VAL A 106 -25.88 7.35 6.13
C VAL A 106 -25.06 6.84 4.96
N LEU A 107 -25.73 6.22 3.99
CA LEU A 107 -25.18 5.89 2.67
C LEU A 107 -26.06 6.53 1.60
N LEU A 108 -25.47 7.38 0.75
CA LEU A 108 -26.16 8.10 -0.31
C LEU A 108 -25.63 7.71 -1.69
N PRO A 109 -26.42 7.89 -2.77
CA PRO A 109 -26.08 7.37 -4.08
C PRO A 109 -24.97 8.13 -4.80
N ASP A 110 -24.78 9.42 -4.49
CA ASP A 110 -23.86 10.29 -5.21
C ASP A 110 -23.36 11.46 -4.35
N GLU A 111 -22.32 12.12 -4.82
CA GLU A 111 -21.65 13.23 -4.12
C GLU A 111 -22.58 14.43 -3.90
N VAL A 112 -23.45 14.74 -4.86
CA VAL A 112 -24.40 15.88 -4.72
C VAL A 112 -25.35 15.66 -3.57
N SER A 113 -25.85 14.43 -3.41
CA SER A 113 -26.71 14.03 -2.31
C SER A 113 -26.00 14.11 -0.97
N TYR A 114 -24.72 13.67 -0.90
CA TYR A 114 -23.91 13.79 0.31
C TYR A 114 -23.67 15.24 0.72
N ARG A 115 -23.36 16.14 -0.23
CA ARG A 115 -23.19 17.58 0.06
C ARG A 115 -24.46 18.20 0.58
N ALA A 116 -25.59 17.95 -0.08
CA ALA A 116 -26.88 18.49 0.34
C ALA A 116 -27.29 18.00 1.75
N ASP A 117 -27.05 16.74 2.07
CA ASP A 117 -27.33 16.17 3.38
C ASP A 117 -26.38 16.74 4.46
N LEU A 118 -25.08 16.83 4.15
CA LEU A 118 -24.08 17.48 5.01
C LEU A 118 -24.50 18.91 5.39
N ASP A 119 -24.81 19.74 4.38
CA ASP A 119 -25.18 21.14 4.58
C ASP A 119 -26.45 21.28 5.43
N ALA A 120 -27.45 20.43 5.18
CA ALA A 120 -28.70 20.43 5.94
C ALA A 120 -28.48 20.06 7.41
N ARG A 121 -27.67 19.04 7.69
CA ARG A 121 -27.36 18.58 9.05
C ARG A 121 -26.55 19.62 9.82
N LEU A 122 -25.51 20.18 9.21
CA LEU A 122 -24.72 21.26 9.81
C LEU A 122 -25.55 22.53 10.04
N ALA A 123 -26.52 22.84 9.16
CA ALA A 123 -27.45 23.93 9.36
C ALA A 123 -28.41 23.68 10.55
N ALA A 124 -28.75 22.41 10.80
CA ALA A 124 -29.56 22.01 11.96
C ALA A 124 -28.76 21.93 13.27
N GLY A 125 -27.44 22.15 13.24
CA GLY A 125 -26.56 22.05 14.41
C GLY A 125 -26.17 20.62 14.78
N GLN A 126 -26.33 19.67 13.87
CA GLN A 126 -25.94 18.28 14.08
C GLN A 126 -24.43 18.12 13.84
N THR A 127 -23.77 17.32 14.66
CA THR A 127 -22.39 16.90 14.44
C THR A 127 -22.32 15.93 13.26
N VAL A 128 -21.44 16.21 12.29
CA VAL A 128 -21.30 15.39 11.08
C VAL A 128 -19.86 14.91 10.93
N LEU A 129 -19.72 13.61 10.70
CA LEU A 129 -18.46 12.96 10.43
C LEU A 129 -18.49 12.28 9.06
N LEU A 130 -17.38 12.34 8.36
CA LEU A 130 -17.21 11.68 7.08
C LEU A 130 -16.41 10.38 7.28
N GLY A 131 -17.01 9.27 6.94
CA GLY A 131 -16.36 7.98 6.72
C GLY A 131 -16.09 7.76 5.23
N ARG A 132 -15.90 8.84 4.47
CA ARG A 132 -15.60 8.84 3.05
C ARG A 132 -14.85 10.11 2.66
N PHE A 133 -14.13 10.05 1.55
CA PHE A 133 -13.59 11.26 0.97
C PHE A 133 -14.69 12.08 0.28
N LEU A 134 -14.72 13.39 0.55
CA LEU A 134 -15.63 14.35 -0.08
C LEU A 134 -14.83 15.62 -0.38
N PRO A 135 -14.37 15.83 -1.63
CA PRO A 135 -13.48 16.93 -1.98
C PRO A 135 -14.18 18.29 -1.95
N GLY A 136 -13.42 19.39 -1.83
CA GLY A 136 -13.90 20.77 -1.95
C GLY A 136 -14.76 21.25 -0.77
N LEU A 137 -14.61 20.64 0.40
CA LEU A 137 -15.20 21.11 1.66
C LEU A 137 -14.32 22.16 2.35
N GLU A 138 -13.03 22.09 2.11
CA GLU A 138 -11.97 22.92 2.71
C GLU A 138 -12.13 24.42 2.52
N GLY A 139 -12.87 24.85 1.50
CA GLY A 139 -13.17 26.27 1.27
C GLY A 139 -14.38 26.80 2.05
N THR A 140 -15.11 25.91 2.75
CA THR A 140 -16.38 26.26 3.43
C THR A 140 -16.38 25.83 4.89
N TYR A 141 -15.67 24.75 5.23
CA TYR A 141 -15.68 24.12 6.52
C TYR A 141 -14.27 23.88 7.05
N HIS A 142 -14.14 23.81 8.38
CA HIS A 142 -12.95 23.33 9.06
C HIS A 142 -13.02 21.81 9.18
N LEU A 143 -11.93 21.14 8.80
CA LEU A 143 -11.86 19.68 8.79
C LEU A 143 -10.78 19.20 9.76
N SER A 144 -11.09 18.14 10.49
CA SER A 144 -10.18 17.59 11.51
C SER A 144 -10.41 16.10 11.65
N SER A 145 -9.38 15.32 11.95
CA SER A 145 -9.54 13.90 12.22
C SER A 145 -10.20 13.66 13.58
N LEU A 146 -11.14 12.74 13.64
CA LEU A 146 -11.57 12.09 14.86
C LEU A 146 -11.36 10.57 14.68
N GLY A 147 -10.18 10.09 15.03
CA GLY A 147 -9.71 8.79 14.58
C GLY A 147 -9.73 8.68 13.05
N PRO A 148 -10.25 7.57 12.48
CA PRO A 148 -10.31 7.36 11.04
C PRO A 148 -11.46 8.12 10.34
N LEU A 149 -12.25 8.89 11.08
CA LEU A 149 -13.33 9.74 10.52
C LEU A 149 -12.87 11.20 10.44
N THR A 150 -13.40 11.94 9.47
CA THR A 150 -13.20 13.39 9.36
C THR A 150 -14.38 14.13 9.96
N LEU A 151 -14.14 14.88 11.01
CA LEU A 151 -15.10 15.80 11.62
C LEU A 151 -15.21 17.06 10.76
N VAL A 152 -16.44 17.45 10.43
CA VAL A 152 -16.74 18.68 9.70
C VAL A 152 -17.32 19.72 10.66
N SER A 153 -16.70 20.89 10.75
CA SER A 153 -17.11 21.99 11.64
C SER A 153 -17.26 23.31 10.89
N LYS A 154 -18.11 24.19 11.41
CA LYS A 154 -18.22 25.59 10.97
C LYS A 154 -17.26 26.53 11.68
N GLU A 155 -16.75 26.11 12.81
CA GLU A 155 -15.86 26.89 13.66
C GLU A 155 -14.53 26.17 13.81
N PRO A 156 -13.38 26.88 13.82
CA PRO A 156 -12.08 26.29 14.02
C PRO A 156 -11.91 25.79 15.45
N VAL A 157 -11.14 24.70 15.60
CA VAL A 157 -10.64 24.27 16.91
C VAL A 157 -9.40 25.10 17.24
N LEU A 158 -9.29 25.62 18.46
CA LEU A 158 -8.22 26.55 18.87
C LEU A 158 -7.24 25.97 19.91
N SER A 159 -7.48 24.75 20.38
CA SER A 159 -6.58 24.07 21.33
C SER A 159 -6.62 22.56 21.14
N PRO A 160 -5.48 21.85 21.31
CA PRO A 160 -5.50 20.39 21.39
C PRO A 160 -6.37 19.93 22.56
N PRO A 161 -6.89 18.69 22.54
CA PRO A 161 -7.65 18.12 23.64
C PRO A 161 -6.71 17.91 24.86
N PRO A 162 -7.27 17.89 26.10
CA PRO A 162 -6.49 17.85 27.34
C PRO A 162 -5.64 16.58 27.51
N GLU A 163 -6.01 15.49 26.84
CA GLU A 163 -5.25 14.22 26.81
C GLU A 163 -4.04 14.24 25.90
N ALA A 164 -3.94 15.22 25.00
CA ALA A 164 -2.78 15.34 24.11
C ALA A 164 -1.52 15.65 24.90
N ILE A 165 -0.44 14.93 24.58
CA ILE A 165 0.90 15.23 25.08
C ILE A 165 1.36 16.53 24.42
N PRO A 166 1.65 17.59 25.19
CA PRO A 166 2.08 18.86 24.61
C PRO A 166 3.39 18.72 23.85
N ALA A 167 3.47 19.32 22.68
CA ALA A 167 4.69 19.46 21.89
C ALA A 167 4.88 20.90 21.44
N ASP A 168 6.14 21.24 21.11
CA ASP A 168 6.52 22.54 20.57
C ASP A 168 7.63 22.33 19.53
N LEU A 169 7.27 21.68 18.42
CA LEU A 169 8.19 21.37 17.35
C LEU A 169 7.76 22.09 16.07
N SER A 170 8.72 22.76 15.43
CA SER A 170 8.49 23.47 14.17
C SER A 170 8.92 22.61 12.98
N PHE A 171 8.05 22.54 11.98
CA PHE A 171 8.25 21.83 10.71
C PHE A 171 8.04 22.83 9.55
N GLY A 172 9.06 23.65 9.28
CA GLY A 172 8.91 24.74 8.34
C GLY A 172 7.84 25.74 8.79
N PRO A 173 6.78 25.98 7.99
CA PRO A 173 5.74 26.97 8.31
C PRO A 173 4.66 26.44 9.26
N ILE A 174 4.61 25.13 9.54
CA ILE A 174 3.66 24.55 10.49
C ILE A 174 4.33 24.09 11.77
N ARG A 175 3.55 23.98 12.83
CA ARG A 175 4.01 23.63 14.17
C ARG A 175 3.15 22.52 14.75
N LEU A 176 3.80 21.54 15.35
CA LEU A 176 3.17 20.52 16.17
C LEU A 176 2.92 21.07 17.56
N SER A 177 1.65 21.19 17.95
CA SER A 177 1.21 21.70 19.26
C SER A 177 0.99 20.59 20.29
N GLY A 178 0.79 19.37 19.84
CA GLY A 178 0.60 18.20 20.68
C GLY A 178 0.40 16.95 19.85
N TYR A 179 0.36 15.79 20.51
CA TYR A 179 0.10 14.51 19.87
C TYR A 179 -0.48 13.51 20.87
N ILE A 180 -1.14 12.48 20.35
CA ILE A 180 -1.58 11.28 21.09
C ILE A 180 -1.00 10.07 20.37
N VAL A 181 -0.41 9.14 21.14
CA VAL A 181 0.09 7.86 20.60
C VAL A 181 -0.63 6.72 21.30
N GLU A 182 -1.20 5.84 20.51
CA GLU A 182 -1.76 4.58 20.97
C GLU A 182 -0.88 3.44 20.42
N PRO A 183 -0.06 2.81 21.28
CA PRO A 183 0.87 1.75 20.85
C PRO A 183 0.17 0.56 20.20
N GLN A 184 -1.11 0.38 20.49
CA GLN A 184 -1.98 -0.57 19.83
C GLN A 184 -3.20 0.17 19.31
N SER A 185 -3.32 0.26 17.98
CA SER A 185 -4.46 0.89 17.37
C SER A 185 -5.74 0.11 17.66
N PRO A 186 -6.81 0.75 18.13
CA PRO A 186 -8.08 0.08 18.30
C PRO A 186 -8.74 -0.32 16.98
N TYR A 187 -8.35 0.34 15.88
CA TYR A 187 -8.91 0.13 14.54
C TYR A 187 -8.22 -1.04 13.80
N ASP A 188 -6.94 -1.25 14.07
CA ASP A 188 -6.11 -2.28 13.46
C ASP A 188 -5.12 -2.84 14.48
N GLY A 189 -5.31 -4.09 14.87
CA GLY A 189 -4.48 -4.72 15.92
C GLY A 189 -3.00 -4.86 15.58
N GLU A 190 -2.62 -4.78 14.29
CA GLU A 190 -1.25 -4.89 13.82
C GLU A 190 -0.54 -3.54 13.71
N LYS A 191 -1.27 -2.44 13.87
CA LYS A 191 -0.76 -1.07 13.79
C LYS A 191 -0.80 -0.37 15.15
N SER A 192 -0.03 0.69 15.27
CA SER A 192 -0.19 1.77 16.24
C SER A 192 -0.96 2.91 15.60
N SER A 193 -1.64 3.74 16.39
CA SER A 193 -2.22 4.98 15.90
C SER A 193 -1.56 6.20 16.56
N VAL A 194 -1.47 7.27 15.78
CA VAL A 194 -0.95 8.55 16.21
C VAL A 194 -1.86 9.65 15.70
N THR A 195 -2.27 10.56 16.59
CA THR A 195 -2.95 11.79 16.20
C THR A 195 -2.03 12.97 16.49
N PHE A 196 -1.66 13.69 15.45
CA PHE A 196 -0.91 14.94 15.56
C PHE A 196 -1.87 16.13 15.62
N TYR A 197 -1.50 17.18 16.34
CA TYR A 197 -2.25 18.44 16.43
C TYR A 197 -1.41 19.56 15.85
N TRP A 198 -1.71 19.93 14.63
CA TRP A 198 -0.98 20.92 13.83
C TRP A 198 -1.59 22.31 13.93
N THR A 199 -0.75 23.33 13.73
CA THR A 199 -1.20 24.72 13.57
C THR A 199 -0.22 25.50 12.70
N SER A 200 -0.70 26.61 12.12
CA SER A 200 0.14 27.61 11.48
C SER A 200 -0.08 28.98 12.11
N ALA A 201 0.93 29.82 12.15
CA ALA A 201 0.82 31.20 12.64
C ALA A 201 0.36 32.18 11.55
N GLU A 202 0.58 31.81 10.27
CA GLU A 202 0.28 32.62 9.09
C GLU A 202 -0.42 31.76 8.04
N PRO A 203 -1.15 32.35 7.08
CA PRO A 203 -1.71 31.60 5.96
C PRO A 203 -0.59 30.91 5.16
N LEU A 204 -0.86 29.72 4.67
CA LEU A 204 0.08 28.90 3.91
C LEU A 204 -0.25 28.98 2.41
N ASP A 205 0.78 29.05 1.58
CA ASP A 205 0.71 29.11 0.13
C ASP A 205 1.15 27.80 -0.56
N GLU A 206 1.59 26.83 0.24
CA GLU A 206 2.05 25.52 -0.23
C GLU A 206 1.26 24.39 0.40
N VAL A 207 0.95 23.37 -0.40
CA VAL A 207 0.31 22.15 0.05
C VAL A 207 1.37 21.21 0.60
N LEU A 208 1.30 20.95 1.90
CA LEU A 208 2.25 20.12 2.62
C LEU A 208 1.63 18.79 3.05
N HIS A 209 2.44 17.75 3.04
CA HIS A 209 2.15 16.43 3.57
C HIS A 209 2.86 16.20 4.90
N VAL A 210 2.22 15.44 5.76
CA VAL A 210 2.83 14.90 6.98
C VAL A 210 3.31 13.49 6.68
N TYR A 211 4.59 13.27 6.92
CA TYR A 211 5.26 11.97 6.79
C TYR A 211 5.58 11.48 8.20
N ALA A 212 5.19 10.26 8.52
CA ALA A 212 5.42 9.66 9.83
C ALA A 212 5.91 8.22 9.72
N ARG A 213 6.83 7.83 10.61
CA ARG A 213 7.32 6.45 10.71
C ARG A 213 7.85 6.13 12.10
N TRP A 214 7.95 4.85 12.39
CA TRP A 214 8.75 4.36 13.50
C TRP A 214 10.17 4.03 13.06
N THR A 215 11.15 4.39 13.89
CA THR A 215 12.55 4.00 13.65
C THR A 215 13.17 3.47 14.94
N GLY A 216 14.14 2.57 14.80
CA GLY A 216 14.95 2.05 15.92
C GLY A 216 16.43 2.03 15.54
N GLN A 217 17.23 1.36 16.33
CA GLN A 217 18.67 1.25 16.08
C GLN A 217 18.93 0.56 14.73
N GLU A 218 18.20 -0.52 14.46
CA GLU A 218 18.31 -1.36 13.26
C GLU A 218 16.96 -1.43 12.50
N TYR A 219 16.10 -0.43 12.67
CA TYR A 219 14.76 -0.43 12.09
C TYR A 219 14.42 0.92 11.49
N ALA A 220 13.97 0.90 10.24
CA ALA A 220 13.25 2.00 9.60
C ALA A 220 11.92 1.44 9.09
N GLY A 221 10.82 1.84 9.71
CA GLY A 221 9.49 1.38 9.32
C GLY A 221 8.98 2.03 8.05
N PRO A 222 7.93 1.47 7.46
CA PRO A 222 7.23 2.09 6.35
C PRO A 222 6.81 3.52 6.69
N VAL A 223 6.83 4.38 5.68
CA VAL A 223 6.47 5.80 5.83
C VAL A 223 4.98 5.96 5.51
N SER A 224 4.22 6.47 6.47
CA SER A 224 2.87 6.99 6.21
C SER A 224 3.00 8.41 5.66
N SER A 225 2.31 8.73 4.58
CA SER A 225 2.30 10.07 3.97
C SER A 225 0.89 10.48 3.62
N GLN A 226 0.42 11.61 4.12
CA GLN A 226 -0.92 12.10 3.84
C GLN A 226 -1.05 13.61 4.01
N HIS A 227 -2.07 14.20 3.38
CA HIS A 227 -2.57 15.50 3.81
C HIS A 227 -3.19 15.39 5.19
N PRO A 228 -3.09 16.40 6.04
CA PRO A 228 -3.75 16.41 7.33
C PRO A 228 -5.27 16.16 7.27
N ALA A 229 -5.83 15.74 8.40
CA ALA A 229 -7.24 15.40 8.58
C ALA A 229 -7.72 14.28 7.63
N ASN A 230 -7.05 13.12 7.64
CA ASN A 230 -7.40 11.95 6.83
C ASN A 230 -7.43 12.26 5.31
N ASN A 231 -6.44 12.95 4.80
CA ASN A 231 -6.31 13.39 3.40
C ASN A 231 -7.37 14.41 2.94
N THR A 232 -8.05 15.11 3.84
CA THR A 232 -9.19 15.97 3.46
C THR A 232 -8.93 17.47 3.62
N TYR A 233 -7.90 17.89 4.37
CA TYR A 233 -7.68 19.30 4.70
C TYR A 233 -6.27 19.78 4.33
N PRO A 234 -6.07 20.23 3.07
CA PRO A 234 -4.77 20.72 2.61
C PRO A 234 -4.34 21.96 3.39
N THR A 235 -3.04 22.11 3.63
CA THR A 235 -2.47 23.17 4.46
C THR A 235 -2.81 24.58 3.98
N VAL A 236 -3.00 24.79 2.68
CA VAL A 236 -3.38 26.10 2.08
C VAL A 236 -4.78 26.56 2.47
N ALA A 237 -5.61 25.68 3.02
CA ALA A 237 -6.96 26.01 3.48
C ALA A 237 -7.01 26.34 5.00
N TRP A 238 -5.90 26.21 5.73
CA TRP A 238 -5.87 26.41 7.16
C TRP A 238 -6.01 27.88 7.55
N GLU A 239 -6.76 28.13 8.61
CA GLU A 239 -6.79 29.45 9.23
C GLU A 239 -5.65 29.60 10.26
N PRO A 240 -4.98 30.76 10.33
CA PRO A 240 -3.95 31.01 11.32
C PRO A 240 -4.43 30.80 12.76
N GLY A 241 -3.73 29.98 13.53
CA GLY A 241 -4.07 29.63 14.91
C GLY A 241 -5.07 28.50 15.08
N GLU A 242 -5.64 27.98 14.00
CA GLU A 242 -6.46 26.78 14.01
C GLU A 242 -5.61 25.56 14.40
N ILE A 243 -6.21 24.64 15.15
CA ILE A 243 -5.62 23.33 15.48
C ILE A 243 -6.29 22.24 14.64
N ILE A 244 -5.50 21.57 13.85
CA ILE A 244 -5.93 20.48 12.97
C ILE A 244 -5.45 19.16 13.55
N ALA A 245 -6.39 18.28 13.93
CA ALA A 245 -6.06 16.91 14.26
C ALA A 245 -5.82 16.11 12.98
N ASP A 246 -4.74 15.35 12.97
CA ASP A 246 -4.27 14.56 11.85
C ASP A 246 -3.95 13.14 12.32
N PHE A 247 -4.78 12.18 11.94
CA PHE A 247 -4.73 10.80 12.40
C PHE A 247 -3.94 9.93 11.44
N HIS A 248 -2.94 9.21 11.95
CA HIS A 248 -2.12 8.25 11.21
C HIS A 248 -2.19 6.87 11.83
N THR A 249 -2.15 5.84 10.99
CA THR A 249 -1.87 4.47 11.42
C THR A 249 -0.50 4.04 10.91
N LEU A 250 0.35 3.53 11.80
CA LEU A 250 1.71 3.11 11.50
C LEU A 250 1.89 1.63 11.87
N PRO A 251 2.47 0.80 11.00
CA PRO A 251 2.82 -0.56 11.37
C PRO A 251 3.61 -0.60 12.67
N LYS A 252 3.26 -1.53 13.57
CA LYS A 252 4.02 -1.68 14.81
C LYS A 252 5.47 -2.02 14.50
N PRO A 253 6.43 -1.33 15.13
CA PRO A 253 7.82 -1.65 14.90
C PRO A 253 8.15 -3.03 15.45
N ILE A 254 8.98 -3.76 14.71
CA ILE A 254 9.45 -5.08 15.08
C ILE A 254 10.95 -4.96 15.37
N GLY A 255 11.43 -5.51 16.50
CA GLY A 255 12.84 -5.46 16.86
C GLY A 255 13.07 -5.12 18.31
N VAL A 256 14.21 -4.51 18.60
CA VAL A 256 14.63 -4.16 19.95
C VAL A 256 14.31 -2.69 20.25
N ALA A 257 13.46 -2.48 21.25
CA ALA A 257 13.13 -1.14 21.74
C ALA A 257 14.38 -0.42 22.32
N PRO A 258 14.41 0.90 22.40
CA PRO A 258 13.30 1.83 22.13
C PRO A 258 13.14 2.17 20.64
N PHE A 259 11.90 2.55 20.26
CA PHE A 259 11.60 3.04 18.92
C PHE A 259 11.23 4.52 18.97
N SER A 260 11.72 5.28 18.01
CA SER A 260 11.44 6.71 17.88
C SER A 260 10.35 6.95 16.84
N LEU A 261 9.34 7.73 17.22
CA LEU A 261 8.39 8.31 16.28
C LEU A 261 9.06 9.45 15.55
N GLN A 262 9.31 9.28 14.27
CA GLN A 262 9.86 10.32 13.40
C GLN A 262 8.78 10.91 12.52
N VAL A 263 8.81 12.23 12.40
CA VAL A 263 7.90 13.01 11.57
C VAL A 263 8.71 13.95 10.69
N ALA A 264 8.26 14.13 9.47
CA ALA A 264 8.73 15.16 8.54
C ALA A 264 7.53 15.83 7.89
N VAL A 265 7.71 17.07 7.44
CA VAL A 265 6.70 17.82 6.70
C VAL A 265 7.38 18.36 5.44
N ALA A 266 6.80 18.08 4.30
CA ALA A 266 7.35 18.48 3.01
C ALA A 266 6.22 18.48 1.95
N PRO A 267 6.45 19.07 0.78
CA PRO A 267 5.54 18.91 -0.35
C PRO A 267 5.25 17.43 -0.66
N GLU A 268 4.10 17.19 -1.24
CA GLU A 268 3.73 15.87 -1.71
C GLU A 268 4.80 15.28 -2.65
N PHE A 269 4.98 13.96 -2.63
CA PHE A 269 5.96 13.22 -3.44
C PHE A 269 7.44 13.55 -3.18
N THR A 270 7.75 14.24 -2.06
CA THR A 270 9.14 14.39 -1.62
C THR A 270 9.72 13.00 -1.33
N ARG A 271 10.90 12.70 -1.88
CA ARG A 271 11.58 11.41 -1.63
C ARG A 271 11.89 11.25 -0.15
N THR A 272 11.75 10.05 0.35
CA THR A 272 12.02 9.75 1.78
C THR A 272 13.45 10.09 2.21
N THR A 273 14.41 10.01 1.28
CA THR A 273 15.82 10.42 1.47
C THR A 273 16.00 11.91 1.66
N ASP A 274 15.10 12.73 1.10
CA ASP A 274 15.19 14.20 1.12
C ASP A 274 14.42 14.81 2.31
N LEU A 275 13.64 13.98 3.02
CA LEU A 275 12.84 14.41 4.15
C LEU A 275 13.71 14.80 5.36
N GLN A 276 13.37 15.92 5.99
CA GLN A 276 14.01 16.40 7.20
C GLN A 276 13.28 15.82 8.42
N TRP A 277 13.71 14.65 8.87
CA TRP A 277 13.08 13.93 9.96
C TRP A 277 13.37 14.56 11.32
N GLN A 278 12.34 14.72 12.15
CA GLN A 278 12.46 15.08 13.58
C GLN A 278 11.84 13.98 14.44
N THR A 279 12.47 13.69 15.57
CA THR A 279 11.91 12.76 16.56
C THR A 279 10.91 13.49 17.45
N VAL A 280 9.68 12.98 17.47
CA VAL A 280 8.58 13.52 18.30
C VAL A 280 8.54 12.80 19.65
N ASP A 281 8.70 11.48 19.67
CA ASP A 281 8.64 10.65 20.88
C ASP A 281 9.52 9.42 20.76
N THR A 282 9.72 8.73 21.88
CA THR A 282 10.45 7.46 21.93
C THR A 282 9.75 6.50 22.86
N LEU A 283 9.29 5.40 22.33
CA LEU A 283 8.46 4.42 23.01
C LEU A 283 9.07 3.03 23.03
N ASN A 284 8.65 2.24 24.01
CA ASN A 284 8.90 0.81 24.06
C ASN A 284 7.64 0.08 23.61
N PHE A 285 7.73 -0.63 22.50
CA PHE A 285 6.67 -1.52 22.04
C PHE A 285 6.89 -2.92 22.59
N GLU A 286 5.83 -3.57 23.01
CA GLU A 286 5.86 -5.01 23.18
C GLU A 286 5.87 -5.68 21.80
N PRO A 287 6.72 -6.70 21.60
CA PRO A 287 6.73 -7.44 20.33
C PRO A 287 5.32 -7.92 19.99
N PRO A 288 4.89 -7.90 18.73
CA PRO A 288 3.61 -8.46 18.34
C PRO A 288 3.54 -9.96 18.69
N ASP A 289 2.37 -10.41 19.15
CA ASP A 289 2.14 -11.80 19.51
C ASP A 289 2.29 -12.74 18.31
N GLN A 290 1.97 -12.24 17.12
CA GLN A 290 2.15 -12.93 15.85
C GLN A 290 3.08 -12.11 14.96
N LEU A 291 4.13 -12.77 14.48
CA LEU A 291 5.01 -12.20 13.47
C LEU A 291 4.36 -12.33 12.09
N PRO A 292 4.68 -11.40 11.15
CA PRO A 292 4.30 -11.58 9.76
C PRO A 292 4.79 -12.96 9.26
N SER A 293 4.07 -13.53 8.30
CA SER A 293 4.48 -14.81 7.72
C SER A 293 5.87 -14.68 7.10
N LEU A 294 6.81 -15.46 7.65
CA LEU A 294 8.18 -15.49 7.16
C LEU A 294 8.40 -16.75 6.34
N ASP A 295 9.23 -16.65 5.32
CA ASP A 295 9.71 -17.82 4.60
C ASP A 295 10.50 -18.71 5.57
N PRO A 296 10.10 -19.97 5.76
CA PRO A 296 10.75 -20.85 6.72
C PRO A 296 12.15 -21.23 6.23
N ILE A 297 13.15 -20.97 7.07
CA ILE A 297 14.54 -21.40 6.84
C ILE A 297 15.02 -22.27 7.99
N ARG A 298 16.06 -23.05 7.76
CA ARG A 298 16.74 -23.84 8.80
C ARG A 298 18.24 -23.71 8.59
N MET A 299 18.83 -22.74 9.28
CA MET A 299 20.25 -22.44 9.16
C MET A 299 20.86 -22.27 10.54
N GLN A 300 22.07 -22.79 10.72
CA GLN A 300 22.88 -22.55 11.90
C GLN A 300 24.03 -21.61 11.49
N VAL A 301 24.01 -20.40 12.01
CA VAL A 301 25.02 -19.36 11.70
C VAL A 301 25.78 -19.04 13.00
N GLY A 302 26.93 -19.66 13.19
CA GLY A 302 27.58 -19.65 14.48
C GLY A 302 26.69 -20.25 15.58
N PRO A 303 26.52 -19.58 16.73
CA PRO A 303 25.62 -20.03 17.79
C PRO A 303 24.15 -19.71 17.54
N VAL A 304 23.83 -18.98 16.45
CA VAL A 304 22.46 -18.56 16.14
C VAL A 304 21.75 -19.57 15.24
N SER A 305 20.59 -20.04 15.67
CA SER A 305 19.69 -20.88 14.87
C SER A 305 18.64 -19.99 14.21
N LEU A 306 18.72 -19.80 12.88
CA LEU A 306 17.75 -19.04 12.09
C LEU A 306 16.60 -19.93 11.63
N THR A 307 15.36 -19.46 11.79
CA THR A 307 14.13 -20.23 11.52
C THR A 307 13.20 -19.60 10.48
N GLY A 308 13.35 -18.33 10.22
CA GLY A 308 12.54 -17.63 9.22
C GLY A 308 13.23 -16.39 8.69
N VAL A 309 12.83 -15.97 7.50
CA VAL A 309 13.34 -14.76 6.85
C VAL A 309 12.23 -14.08 6.05
N SER A 310 12.25 -12.76 6.05
CA SER A 310 11.51 -11.94 5.09
C SER A 310 12.47 -10.96 4.44
N ILE A 311 12.56 -11.02 3.11
CA ILE A 311 13.45 -10.20 2.30
C ILE A 311 12.60 -9.67 1.15
N PRO A 312 12.60 -8.37 0.86
CA PRO A 312 11.98 -7.86 -0.35
C PRO A 312 12.69 -8.47 -1.57
N ALA A 313 11.90 -8.99 -2.51
CA ALA A 313 12.45 -9.59 -3.74
C ALA A 313 13.16 -8.54 -4.61
N GLN A 314 12.81 -7.27 -4.44
CA GLN A 314 13.33 -6.15 -5.23
C GLN A 314 13.43 -4.90 -4.36
N ALA A 315 14.40 -4.03 -4.71
CA ALA A 315 14.55 -2.70 -4.13
C ALA A 315 15.14 -1.74 -5.18
N ARG A 316 14.92 -0.44 -4.97
CA ARG A 316 15.59 0.60 -5.76
C ARG A 316 16.88 1.02 -5.06
N SER A 317 17.91 1.32 -5.84
CA SER A 317 19.14 1.93 -5.31
C SER A 317 18.83 3.26 -4.62
N GLY A 318 19.31 3.42 -3.38
CA GLY A 318 19.05 4.58 -2.54
C GLY A 318 17.86 4.44 -1.59
N ASP A 319 17.00 3.42 -1.75
CA ASP A 319 15.88 3.17 -0.85
C ASP A 319 16.34 2.52 0.47
N ASP A 320 15.53 2.70 1.52
CA ASP A 320 15.69 1.98 2.77
C ASP A 320 15.19 0.54 2.58
N LEU A 321 16.00 -0.44 2.98
CA LEU A 321 15.68 -1.86 2.86
C LEU A 321 15.49 -2.49 4.24
N SER A 322 14.35 -3.10 4.48
CA SER A 322 14.04 -3.83 5.71
C SER A 322 14.13 -5.33 5.52
N ILE A 323 14.91 -6.01 6.37
CA ILE A 323 15.09 -7.46 6.38
C ILE A 323 14.69 -7.97 7.76
N LEU A 324 13.76 -8.90 7.82
CA LEU A 324 13.37 -9.55 9.06
C LEU A 324 13.90 -10.98 9.09
N LEU A 325 14.58 -11.31 10.18
CA LEU A 325 15.04 -12.66 10.48
C LEU A 325 14.39 -13.13 11.79
N THR A 326 14.06 -14.42 11.88
CA THR A 326 13.73 -15.04 13.15
C THR A 326 14.79 -16.07 13.50
N GLY A 327 15.22 -16.06 14.75
CA GLY A 327 16.25 -16.98 15.21
C GLY A 327 16.36 -17.00 16.72
N GLN A 328 17.22 -17.89 17.24
CA GLN A 328 17.49 -18.07 18.66
C GLN A 328 18.99 -18.24 18.89
N ALA A 329 19.49 -17.67 19.98
CA ALA A 329 20.83 -17.87 20.50
C ALA A 329 20.79 -17.98 22.03
N GLU A 330 21.73 -18.69 22.64
CA GLU A 330 21.82 -18.81 24.10
C GLU A 330 22.37 -17.55 24.76
N THR A 331 23.23 -16.85 24.05
CA THR A 331 23.85 -15.57 24.46
C THR A 331 23.58 -14.50 23.41
N PRO A 332 23.70 -13.20 23.76
CA PRO A 332 23.66 -12.14 22.77
C PRO A 332 24.79 -12.32 21.75
N GLU A 333 24.47 -12.39 20.49
CA GLU A 333 25.38 -12.65 19.39
C GLU A 333 25.26 -11.58 18.31
N GLN A 334 26.29 -11.44 17.52
CA GLN A 334 26.33 -10.48 16.42
C GLN A 334 26.48 -11.22 15.09
N LEU A 335 25.54 -10.99 14.20
CA LEU A 335 25.60 -11.46 12.80
C LEU A 335 25.90 -10.29 11.87
N SER A 336 26.51 -10.58 10.73
CA SER A 336 26.69 -9.60 9.66
C SER A 336 25.92 -10.00 8.42
N LEU A 337 25.26 -9.04 7.78
CA LEU A 337 24.60 -9.20 6.49
C LEU A 337 25.44 -8.53 5.40
N SER A 338 25.53 -9.15 4.24
CA SER A 338 26.23 -8.63 3.10
C SER A 338 25.45 -8.91 1.81
N PHE A 339 25.41 -7.92 0.92
CA PHE A 339 24.93 -8.12 -0.45
C PHE A 339 26.12 -8.52 -1.32
N LEU A 340 26.04 -9.67 -1.96
CA LEU A 340 27.04 -10.16 -2.88
C LEU A 340 26.41 -10.34 -4.26
N PRO A 341 27.05 -9.87 -5.35
CA PRO A 341 26.54 -10.12 -6.70
C PRO A 341 26.27 -11.61 -6.93
N SER A 342 25.13 -11.94 -7.50
CA SER A 342 24.72 -13.34 -7.73
C SER A 342 25.49 -14.01 -8.87
N SER A 343 26.25 -13.26 -9.69
CA SER A 343 27.08 -13.78 -10.77
C SER A 343 28.23 -14.67 -10.25
N ILE A 344 28.48 -15.76 -10.97
CA ILE A 344 29.45 -16.82 -10.60
C ILE A 344 30.92 -16.33 -10.64
N ASP A 345 31.21 -15.25 -11.37
CA ASP A 345 32.52 -14.60 -11.43
C ASP A 345 32.42 -13.14 -10.99
N PRO A 346 32.65 -12.83 -9.70
CA PRO A 346 32.81 -11.43 -9.31
C PRO A 346 34.05 -10.85 -9.99
N GLU A 347 33.87 -9.84 -10.84
CA GLU A 347 35.01 -9.05 -11.31
C GLU A 347 35.72 -8.44 -10.09
N PRO A 348 37.06 -8.31 -10.11
CA PRO A 348 37.80 -7.80 -8.95
C PRO A 348 37.43 -6.37 -8.51
N ASP A 349 36.74 -5.61 -9.35
CA ASP A 349 36.19 -4.27 -9.09
C ASP A 349 34.64 -4.27 -8.99
N GLY A 350 34.01 -5.40 -8.64
CA GLY A 350 32.57 -5.54 -8.50
C GLY A 350 32.02 -4.67 -7.35
N PRO A 351 30.70 -4.37 -7.37
CA PRO A 351 30.06 -3.45 -6.45
C PRO A 351 30.31 -3.85 -4.99
N GLU A 352 30.56 -2.82 -4.18
CA GLU A 352 30.91 -2.95 -2.76
C GLU A 352 29.84 -3.77 -2.00
N SER A 353 30.32 -4.73 -1.19
CA SER A 353 29.45 -5.41 -0.24
C SER A 353 29.16 -4.48 0.94
N ILE A 354 27.88 -4.14 1.14
CA ILE A 354 27.48 -3.42 2.34
C ILE A 354 27.34 -4.44 3.47
N VAL A 355 28.01 -4.16 4.58
CA VAL A 355 27.96 -5.00 5.77
C VAL A 355 27.25 -4.24 6.90
N THR A 356 26.19 -4.84 7.44
CA THR A 356 25.53 -4.36 8.67
C THR A 356 25.62 -5.41 9.76
N ASN A 357 25.61 -4.96 11.00
CA ASN A 357 25.69 -5.83 12.15
C ASN A 357 24.31 -6.00 12.78
N LEU A 358 23.91 -7.24 12.98
CA LEU A 358 22.68 -7.63 13.66
C LEU A 358 23.00 -8.07 15.07
N LEU A 359 22.28 -7.51 16.06
CA LEU A 359 22.39 -7.93 17.44
C LEU A 359 21.26 -8.91 17.76
N THR A 360 21.60 -10.10 18.22
CA THR A 360 20.65 -11.05 18.79
C THR A 360 20.64 -10.93 20.32
N THR A 361 19.48 -11.05 20.94
CA THR A 361 19.36 -11.16 22.38
C THR A 361 18.75 -12.48 22.77
N THR A 362 19.11 -13.01 23.95
CA THR A 362 18.58 -14.28 24.47
C THR A 362 17.06 -14.30 24.68
N LYS A 363 16.44 -13.12 24.77
CA LYS A 363 15.01 -12.96 24.97
C LYS A 363 14.26 -12.68 23.66
N SER A 364 14.95 -12.24 22.63
CA SER A 364 14.36 -11.90 21.33
C SER A 364 14.48 -13.11 20.39
N ARG A 365 13.35 -13.61 19.92
CA ARG A 365 13.31 -14.59 18.82
C ARG A 365 13.45 -13.94 17.46
N ASN A 366 13.53 -12.61 17.41
CA ASN A 366 13.50 -11.83 16.21
C ASN A 366 14.79 -11.05 16.06
N LEU A 367 15.31 -11.07 14.87
CA LEU A 367 16.46 -10.32 14.44
C LEU A 367 15.97 -9.37 13.35
N TRP A 368 16.29 -8.11 13.48
CA TRP A 368 15.90 -7.11 12.50
C TRP A 368 17.14 -6.43 11.94
N ALA A 369 17.17 -6.26 10.62
CA ALA A 369 18.14 -5.41 9.97
C ALA A 369 17.39 -4.41 9.08
N ALA A 370 17.68 -3.14 9.27
CA ALA A 370 17.30 -2.10 8.33
C ALA A 370 18.58 -1.48 7.76
N MET A 371 18.63 -1.36 6.45
CA MET A 371 19.69 -0.67 5.74
C MET A 371 19.13 0.61 5.18
N LYS A 372 19.67 1.75 5.60
CA LYS A 372 19.23 3.07 5.15
C LYS A 372 20.02 3.50 3.95
N GLY A 373 19.31 3.97 2.91
CA GLY A 373 19.90 4.53 1.71
C GLY A 373 20.86 3.55 1.03
N LEU A 374 20.41 2.35 0.71
CA LEU A 374 21.24 1.31 0.14
C LEU A 374 21.71 1.68 -1.28
N GLU A 375 22.90 2.24 -1.40
CA GLU A 375 23.52 2.57 -2.68
C GLU A 375 24.22 1.32 -3.26
N LEU A 376 23.50 0.54 -4.06
CA LEU A 376 24.03 -0.57 -4.83
C LEU A 376 23.78 -0.33 -6.33
N SER A 377 24.72 -0.76 -7.17
CA SER A 377 24.50 -0.76 -8.61
C SER A 377 23.36 -1.70 -9.01
N PRO A 378 22.61 -1.41 -10.07
CA PRO A 378 21.56 -2.32 -10.56
C PRO A 378 22.10 -3.72 -10.83
N GLY A 379 21.35 -4.74 -10.38
CA GLY A 379 21.75 -6.14 -10.55
C GLY A 379 21.11 -7.09 -9.56
N GLN A 380 21.43 -8.37 -9.71
CA GLN A 380 20.97 -9.43 -8.82
C GLN A 380 22.00 -9.66 -7.70
N TYR A 381 21.54 -9.64 -6.47
CA TYR A 381 22.37 -9.84 -5.28
C TYR A 381 21.88 -11.00 -4.43
N ASP A 382 22.84 -11.78 -3.94
CA ASP A 382 22.59 -12.73 -2.86
C ASP A 382 22.74 -12.01 -1.52
N LEU A 383 21.74 -12.06 -0.67
CA LEU A 383 21.85 -11.64 0.72
C LEU A 383 22.51 -12.76 1.52
N VAL A 384 23.68 -12.49 2.07
CA VAL A 384 24.50 -13.47 2.78
C VAL A 384 24.63 -13.07 4.24
N VAL A 385 24.33 -14.01 5.15
CA VAL A 385 24.56 -13.86 6.59
C VAL A 385 25.84 -14.56 7.01
N THR A 386 26.64 -13.88 7.83
CA THR A 386 27.91 -14.39 8.34
C THR A 386 28.00 -14.22 9.87
N TYR A 387 28.85 -15.05 10.49
CA TYR A 387 29.22 -14.95 11.90
C TYR A 387 30.73 -14.83 12.03
N PRO A 388 31.25 -13.97 12.90
CA PRO A 388 32.69 -13.87 13.15
C PRO A 388 33.29 -15.21 13.60
N GLY A 389 34.28 -15.73 12.88
CA GLY A 389 34.93 -16.99 13.20
C GLY A 389 34.51 -18.20 12.35
N ASN A 390 33.67 -18.02 11.35
CA ASN A 390 33.43 -18.98 10.23
C ASN A 390 32.79 -20.33 10.60
N LEU A 391 31.96 -20.37 11.63
CA LEU A 391 31.21 -21.57 12.02
C LEU A 391 29.76 -21.49 11.51
N SER A 392 29.54 -21.70 10.22
CA SER A 392 28.19 -21.68 9.64
C SER A 392 27.82 -23.03 9.07
N ASN A 393 26.66 -23.57 9.46
CA ASN A 393 26.07 -24.77 8.86
C ASN A 393 24.85 -24.35 8.02
N CYS A 394 25.15 -23.95 6.79
CA CYS A 394 24.12 -23.70 5.78
C CYS A 394 23.72 -25.02 5.14
N GLY A 395 22.48 -25.20 4.74
CA GLY A 395 22.08 -26.31 3.88
C GLY A 395 22.92 -26.36 2.60
N TRP A 396 23.01 -27.53 1.95
CA TRP A 396 23.91 -27.76 0.81
C TRP A 396 23.81 -26.72 -0.33
N PHE A 397 22.62 -26.18 -0.56
CA PHE A 397 22.37 -25.24 -1.66
C PHE A 397 22.52 -23.75 -1.26
N THR A 398 22.70 -23.45 0.01
CA THR A 398 22.71 -22.08 0.55
C THR A 398 24.10 -21.64 1.02
N ARG A 399 25.15 -22.44 0.72
CA ARG A 399 26.51 -22.13 1.16
C ARG A 399 27.26 -21.32 0.11
N LYS A 400 27.66 -20.10 0.46
CA LYS A 400 28.72 -19.35 -0.23
C LYS A 400 30.00 -19.39 0.60
N THR A 401 31.14 -19.15 -0.03
CA THR A 401 32.50 -19.22 0.57
C THR A 401 32.64 -18.41 1.86
N ALA A 402 31.81 -17.40 2.09
CA ALA A 402 31.89 -16.51 3.25
C ALA A 402 30.68 -16.59 4.21
N GLY A 403 29.61 -17.36 3.90
CA GLY A 403 28.42 -17.38 4.76
C GLY A 403 27.24 -18.17 4.19
N CYS A 404 26.05 -17.97 4.75
CA CYS A 404 24.81 -18.60 4.31
C CYS A 404 23.95 -17.64 3.49
N ILE A 405 23.50 -18.05 2.32
CA ILE A 405 22.57 -17.28 1.49
C ILE A 405 21.19 -17.35 2.14
N LEU A 406 20.62 -16.21 2.47
CA LEU A 406 19.25 -16.06 3.00
C LEU A 406 18.21 -15.97 1.87
N GLY A 407 18.55 -15.29 0.79
CA GLY A 407 17.70 -15.08 -0.38
C GLY A 407 18.37 -14.19 -1.41
N ASN A 408 17.62 -13.82 -2.46
CA ASN A 408 18.08 -12.96 -3.53
C ASN A 408 17.28 -11.67 -3.53
N VAL A 409 17.94 -10.58 -3.87
CA VAL A 409 17.33 -9.25 -4.06
C VAL A 409 17.77 -8.70 -5.41
N GLU A 410 16.82 -8.21 -6.17
CA GLU A 410 17.08 -7.46 -7.40
C GLU A 410 17.16 -5.98 -7.09
N ILE A 411 18.29 -5.34 -7.37
CA ILE A 411 18.43 -3.89 -7.23
C ILE A 411 18.24 -3.26 -8.60
N SER A 412 17.37 -2.25 -8.68
CA SER A 412 17.18 -1.44 -9.88
C SER A 412 17.56 0.01 -9.62
N ASP A 413 17.86 0.76 -10.67
CA ASP A 413 18.10 2.20 -10.57
C ASP A 413 16.79 3.02 -10.64
N GLY A 414 15.68 2.37 -11.01
CA GLY A 414 14.37 3.01 -11.15
C GLY A 414 14.40 4.22 -12.09
N GLN A 415 15.28 4.20 -13.12
CA GLN A 415 15.41 5.31 -14.04
C GLN A 415 14.18 5.44 -14.93
N LEU A 416 13.75 6.68 -15.14
CA LEU A 416 12.70 7.01 -16.09
C LEU A 416 13.20 6.74 -17.52
N PRO A 417 12.54 5.86 -18.29
CA PRO A 417 12.92 5.65 -19.69
C PRO A 417 12.79 6.91 -20.53
N GLU A 418 13.68 7.06 -21.52
CA GLU A 418 13.65 8.20 -22.43
C GLU A 418 12.31 8.32 -23.17
N GLY A 419 11.69 9.47 -23.11
CA GLY A 419 10.39 9.73 -23.75
C GLY A 419 9.17 9.25 -22.98
N ALA A 420 9.33 8.63 -21.82
CA ALA A 420 8.23 8.23 -20.97
C ALA A 420 7.70 9.40 -20.13
N SER A 421 6.40 9.38 -19.83
CA SER A 421 5.80 10.34 -18.89
C SER A 421 5.91 9.83 -17.47
N ASN A 422 6.39 10.67 -16.57
CA ASN A 422 6.69 10.35 -15.18
C ASN A 422 5.49 10.67 -14.28
N PHE A 423 4.87 9.66 -13.70
CA PHE A 423 3.82 9.82 -12.70
C PHE A 423 4.43 9.67 -11.29
N ALA A 424 4.71 10.81 -10.66
CA ALA A 424 5.13 10.94 -9.25
C ALA A 424 6.43 10.18 -8.89
N ASP A 425 7.35 9.95 -9.81
CA ASP A 425 8.52 9.06 -9.63
C ASP A 425 8.17 7.62 -9.20
N LYS A 426 6.89 7.24 -9.33
CA LYS A 426 6.38 5.91 -9.01
C LYS A 426 6.14 5.05 -10.24
N ILE A 427 5.51 5.63 -11.26
CA ILE A 427 5.09 4.91 -12.47
C ILE A 427 5.46 5.74 -13.71
N ALA A 428 6.04 5.09 -14.71
CA ALA A 428 6.25 5.67 -16.02
C ALA A 428 5.19 5.17 -17.01
N LEU A 429 4.61 6.07 -17.81
CA LEU A 429 3.85 5.72 -19.00
C LEU A 429 4.82 5.65 -20.19
N LEU A 430 5.07 4.45 -20.69
CA LEU A 430 5.96 4.19 -21.82
C LEU A 430 5.27 4.47 -23.15
N SER A 431 4.00 4.08 -23.28
CA SER A 431 3.19 4.32 -24.48
C SER A 431 1.70 4.37 -24.17
N ALA A 432 0.98 5.16 -24.96
CA ALA A 432 -0.47 5.16 -25.04
C ALA A 432 -0.85 5.00 -26.51
N GLU A 433 -1.23 3.80 -26.91
CA GLU A 433 -1.51 3.46 -28.30
C GLU A 433 -3.00 3.32 -28.53
N MET A 434 -3.48 3.95 -29.58
CA MET A 434 -4.83 3.80 -30.09
C MET A 434 -4.78 3.47 -31.58
N PRO A 435 -5.63 2.56 -32.07
CA PRO A 435 -5.78 2.40 -33.50
C PRO A 435 -6.27 3.72 -34.10
N LYS A 436 -5.75 4.10 -35.25
CA LYS A 436 -6.28 5.23 -36.02
C LYS A 436 -7.72 4.91 -36.45
N MET A 437 -8.67 5.36 -35.65
CA MET A 437 -10.10 5.09 -35.86
C MET A 437 -10.84 6.42 -36.01
N ILE A 438 -11.84 6.40 -36.87
CA ILE A 438 -12.92 7.36 -36.84
C ILE A 438 -13.84 6.95 -35.68
N LEU A 439 -13.98 7.83 -34.68
CA LEU A 439 -14.90 7.59 -33.59
C LEU A 439 -16.34 7.49 -34.10
N GLN A 440 -17.13 6.59 -33.55
CA GLN A 440 -18.55 6.43 -33.87
C GLN A 440 -19.38 6.61 -32.60
N PRO A 441 -20.49 7.38 -32.63
CA PRO A 441 -21.42 7.47 -31.52
C PRO A 441 -21.90 6.07 -31.08
N GLY A 442 -21.87 5.79 -29.78
CA GLY A 442 -22.20 4.47 -29.23
C GLY A 442 -21.17 3.35 -29.52
N GLY A 443 -20.05 3.69 -30.18
CA GLY A 443 -19.00 2.74 -30.51
C GLY A 443 -18.02 2.50 -29.35
N GLN A 444 -16.98 1.74 -29.64
CA GLN A 444 -15.91 1.39 -28.71
C GLN A 444 -14.57 1.89 -29.22
N VAL A 445 -13.71 2.33 -28.32
CA VAL A 445 -12.31 2.68 -28.57
C VAL A 445 -11.40 1.75 -27.78
N SER A 446 -10.50 1.07 -28.49
CA SER A 446 -9.43 0.28 -27.84
C SER A 446 -8.26 1.19 -27.56
N VAL A 447 -7.80 1.20 -26.31
CA VAL A 447 -6.62 1.93 -25.84
C VAL A 447 -5.67 0.92 -25.23
N ASN A 448 -4.42 0.89 -25.70
CA ASN A 448 -3.37 0.05 -25.12
C ASN A 448 -2.34 0.94 -24.44
N LEU A 449 -2.25 0.82 -23.13
CA LEU A 449 -1.26 1.51 -22.33
C LEU A 449 -0.10 0.54 -22.03
N THR A 450 1.10 1.09 -21.91
CA THR A 450 2.24 0.35 -21.38
C THR A 450 2.84 1.16 -20.26
N TRP A 451 2.80 0.63 -19.07
CA TRP A 451 3.33 1.23 -17.86
C TRP A 451 4.66 0.59 -17.46
N GLN A 452 5.43 1.27 -16.63
CA GLN A 452 6.58 0.69 -15.95
C GLN A 452 6.64 1.18 -14.51
N ALA A 453 6.83 0.27 -13.55
CA ALA A 453 7.09 0.65 -12.17
C ALA A 453 8.51 1.24 -12.05
N LEU A 454 8.62 2.43 -11.47
CA LEU A 454 9.90 3.09 -11.18
C LEU A 454 10.38 2.79 -9.76
N THR A 455 9.47 2.44 -8.86
CA THR A 455 9.74 2.05 -7.46
C THR A 455 8.76 0.96 -7.03
N SER A 456 9.04 0.29 -5.91
CA SER A 456 8.03 -0.55 -5.24
C SER A 456 6.91 0.34 -4.68
N MET A 457 5.68 -0.16 -4.74
CA MET A 457 4.49 0.56 -4.28
C MET A 457 3.73 -0.28 -3.28
N ASP A 458 3.26 0.35 -2.20
CA ASP A 458 2.36 -0.28 -1.24
C ASP A 458 0.89 0.04 -1.55
N GLU A 459 0.65 1.03 -2.44
CA GLU A 459 -0.69 1.49 -2.82
C GLU A 459 -1.15 0.88 -4.16
N ASP A 460 -2.46 0.65 -4.26
CA ASP A 460 -3.12 0.17 -5.47
C ASP A 460 -3.78 1.33 -6.23
N TYR A 461 -3.08 1.84 -7.24
CA TYR A 461 -3.57 2.93 -8.07
C TYR A 461 -4.59 2.44 -9.11
N THR A 462 -5.67 3.20 -9.23
CA THR A 462 -6.67 3.03 -10.29
C THR A 462 -6.26 3.85 -11.52
N VAL A 463 -6.19 3.20 -12.66
CA VAL A 463 -5.99 3.88 -13.95
C VAL A 463 -7.32 4.42 -14.44
N PHE A 464 -7.36 5.68 -14.83
CA PHE A 464 -8.49 6.25 -15.56
C PHE A 464 -8.11 6.48 -17.04
N VAL A 465 -9.06 6.17 -17.91
CA VAL A 465 -8.97 6.39 -19.36
C VAL A 465 -10.23 7.14 -19.78
N GLN A 466 -10.09 8.41 -20.13
CA GLN A 466 -11.20 9.31 -20.43
C GLN A 466 -11.09 9.87 -21.84
N ILE A 467 -12.18 9.85 -22.60
CA ILE A 467 -12.29 10.55 -23.88
C ILE A 467 -13.18 11.77 -23.68
N LEU A 468 -12.64 12.94 -24.03
CA LEU A 468 -13.27 14.24 -23.83
C LEU A 468 -13.51 14.93 -25.16
N ASP A 469 -14.61 15.72 -25.23
CA ASP A 469 -14.88 16.64 -26.34
C ASP A 469 -14.13 17.98 -26.15
N GLU A 470 -14.28 18.91 -27.10
CA GLU A 470 -13.68 20.24 -27.09
C GLU A 470 -14.11 21.14 -25.90
N ASN A 471 -15.18 20.76 -25.20
CA ASN A 471 -15.72 21.49 -24.04
C ASN A 471 -15.41 20.77 -22.71
N ASP A 472 -14.43 19.89 -22.65
CA ASP A 472 -14.04 19.10 -21.49
C ASP A 472 -15.11 18.13 -20.98
N ARG A 473 -16.14 17.83 -21.79
CA ARG A 473 -17.16 16.88 -21.42
C ARG A 473 -16.66 15.45 -21.66
N ILE A 474 -16.71 14.60 -20.64
CA ILE A 474 -16.40 13.19 -20.75
C ILE A 474 -17.47 12.49 -21.58
N VAL A 475 -17.06 11.94 -22.72
CA VAL A 475 -17.91 11.20 -23.67
C VAL A 475 -17.68 9.70 -23.66
N GLY A 476 -16.62 9.24 -23.01
CA GLY A 476 -16.33 7.84 -22.70
C GLY A 476 -15.33 7.74 -21.57
N GLN A 477 -15.48 6.77 -20.67
CA GLN A 477 -14.59 6.58 -19.52
C GLN A 477 -14.54 5.13 -19.11
N VAL A 478 -13.37 4.69 -18.67
CA VAL A 478 -13.13 3.45 -17.94
C VAL A 478 -12.16 3.73 -16.82
N ASP A 479 -12.49 3.28 -15.63
CA ASP A 479 -11.64 3.32 -14.45
C ASP A 479 -11.48 1.90 -13.92
N SER A 480 -10.26 1.45 -13.74
CA SER A 480 -9.96 0.09 -13.26
C SER A 480 -8.54 0.03 -12.69
N TRP A 481 -8.30 -0.88 -11.77
CA TRP A 481 -6.94 -1.33 -11.53
C TRP A 481 -6.35 -1.89 -12.83
N PRO A 482 -5.01 -1.78 -13.00
CA PRO A 482 -4.36 -2.26 -14.22
C PRO A 482 -4.70 -3.71 -14.59
N VAL A 483 -4.55 -4.00 -15.88
CA VAL A 483 -4.83 -5.31 -16.49
C VAL A 483 -6.28 -5.76 -16.18
N GLN A 484 -7.24 -4.85 -16.44
CA GLN A 484 -8.67 -5.09 -16.20
C GLN A 484 -9.00 -5.52 -14.76
N GLY A 485 -8.31 -4.93 -13.77
CA GLY A 485 -8.52 -5.20 -12.35
C GLY A 485 -7.78 -6.41 -11.79
N THR A 486 -6.92 -7.05 -12.57
CA THR A 486 -6.27 -8.31 -12.17
C THR A 486 -4.83 -8.17 -11.69
N TYR A 487 -4.19 -7.01 -11.92
CA TYR A 487 -2.79 -6.79 -11.55
C TYR A 487 -2.59 -5.42 -10.88
N PRO A 488 -2.90 -5.29 -9.57
CA PRO A 488 -2.77 -4.05 -8.83
C PRO A 488 -1.31 -3.57 -8.76
N THR A 489 -1.11 -2.26 -8.64
CA THR A 489 0.23 -1.64 -8.70
C THR A 489 1.15 -2.05 -7.57
N SER A 490 0.62 -2.44 -6.41
CA SER A 490 1.41 -2.99 -5.28
C SER A 490 2.11 -4.31 -5.61
N GLN A 491 1.68 -5.01 -6.66
CA GLN A 491 2.30 -6.27 -7.11
C GLN A 491 3.31 -6.09 -8.25
N TRP A 492 3.43 -4.86 -8.78
CA TRP A 492 4.34 -4.60 -9.89
C TRP A 492 5.79 -4.66 -9.44
N ARG A 493 6.64 -5.19 -10.31
CA ARG A 493 8.07 -5.24 -10.07
C ARG A 493 8.75 -3.99 -10.63
N VAL A 494 9.71 -3.44 -9.88
CA VAL A 494 10.49 -2.29 -10.34
C VAL A 494 11.15 -2.60 -11.68
N GLY A 495 10.97 -1.72 -12.66
CA GLY A 495 11.45 -1.92 -14.03
C GLY A 495 10.57 -2.81 -14.91
N GLU A 496 9.53 -3.45 -14.36
CA GLU A 496 8.61 -4.27 -15.13
C GLU A 496 7.72 -3.42 -16.04
N ALA A 497 7.64 -3.80 -17.31
CA ALA A 497 6.72 -3.20 -18.28
C ALA A 497 5.39 -3.95 -18.28
N VAL A 498 4.32 -3.27 -17.85
CA VAL A 498 2.96 -3.80 -17.74
C VAL A 498 2.11 -3.33 -18.91
N LYS A 499 1.61 -4.27 -19.72
CA LYS A 499 0.65 -4.00 -20.80
C LYS A 499 -0.76 -3.98 -20.26
N ASP A 500 -1.46 -2.89 -20.49
CA ASP A 500 -2.72 -2.57 -19.86
C ASP A 500 -3.76 -2.13 -20.91
N PRO A 501 -4.55 -3.09 -21.45
CA PRO A 501 -5.52 -2.81 -22.49
C PRO A 501 -6.86 -2.34 -21.91
N TYR A 502 -7.44 -1.31 -22.53
CA TYR A 502 -8.74 -0.77 -22.20
C TYR A 502 -9.69 -0.76 -23.39
N LEU A 503 -10.98 -0.92 -23.11
CA LEU A 503 -12.06 -0.77 -24.08
C LEU A 503 -13.02 0.30 -23.56
N VAL A 504 -13.00 1.48 -24.17
CA VAL A 504 -13.80 2.63 -23.76
C VAL A 504 -15.07 2.71 -24.58
N TRP A 505 -16.22 2.65 -23.93
CA TRP A 505 -17.52 2.85 -24.57
C TRP A 505 -17.83 4.32 -24.71
N LEU A 506 -18.24 4.74 -25.91
CA LEU A 506 -18.61 6.10 -26.23
C LEU A 506 -20.10 6.34 -26.06
N LYS A 507 -20.48 7.54 -25.63
CA LYS A 507 -21.87 7.97 -25.58
C LYS A 507 -22.47 8.01 -26.99
N GLU A 508 -23.81 7.86 -27.09
CA GLU A 508 -24.54 7.88 -28.36
C GLU A 508 -24.72 9.31 -28.94
N ASP A 509 -24.59 10.33 -28.11
CA ASP A 509 -24.86 11.74 -28.46
C ASP A 509 -23.61 12.52 -28.88
N LEU A 510 -22.61 11.85 -29.47
CA LEU A 510 -21.39 12.49 -29.96
C LEU A 510 -21.65 13.39 -31.17
N LYS A 511 -20.99 14.52 -31.19
CA LYS A 511 -21.04 15.47 -32.31
C LYS A 511 -19.78 15.36 -33.17
N PRO A 512 -19.84 15.73 -34.46
CA PRO A 512 -18.63 15.92 -35.24
C PRO A 512 -17.71 16.94 -34.56
N GLY A 513 -16.42 16.63 -34.49
CA GLY A 513 -15.44 17.48 -33.79
C GLY A 513 -14.16 16.77 -33.44
N GLU A 514 -13.30 17.48 -32.75
CA GLU A 514 -12.06 16.92 -32.20
C GLU A 514 -12.27 16.42 -30.78
N TYR A 515 -11.62 15.32 -30.45
CA TYR A 515 -11.66 14.68 -29.15
C TYR A 515 -10.23 14.43 -28.69
N ARG A 516 -10.04 14.27 -27.39
CA ARG A 516 -8.76 13.91 -26.80
C ARG A 516 -8.91 12.79 -25.80
N LEU A 517 -7.86 12.00 -25.66
CA LEU A 517 -7.74 10.96 -24.65
C LEU A 517 -6.93 11.50 -23.48
N ASN A 518 -7.47 11.43 -22.29
CA ASN A 518 -6.75 11.67 -21.04
C ASN A 518 -6.53 10.33 -20.31
N VAL A 519 -5.32 10.12 -19.85
CA VAL A 519 -4.89 8.93 -19.11
C VAL A 519 -4.17 9.36 -17.86
N GLY A 520 -4.43 8.68 -16.75
CA GLY A 520 -3.72 8.92 -15.51
C GLY A 520 -4.04 7.87 -14.46
N LEU A 521 -3.52 8.09 -13.27
CA LEU A 521 -3.70 7.21 -12.14
C LEU A 521 -4.18 8.00 -10.92
N TYR A 522 -4.97 7.36 -10.07
CA TYR A 522 -5.41 7.94 -8.80
C TYR A 522 -5.59 6.87 -7.73
N LEU A 523 -5.53 7.28 -6.47
CA LEU A 523 -5.92 6.44 -5.35
C LEU A 523 -7.45 6.48 -5.19
N LEU A 524 -8.09 5.32 -5.25
CA LEU A 524 -9.56 5.22 -5.14
C LEU A 524 -10.08 5.75 -3.80
N GLU A 525 -9.34 5.55 -2.73
CA GLU A 525 -9.71 5.96 -1.37
C GLU A 525 -9.81 7.48 -1.20
N THR A 526 -8.97 8.23 -1.91
CA THR A 526 -8.86 9.68 -1.79
C THR A 526 -9.26 10.43 -3.05
N LEU A 527 -9.47 9.73 -4.17
CA LEU A 527 -9.65 10.25 -5.53
C LEU A 527 -8.49 11.13 -6.01
N ARG A 528 -7.34 11.05 -5.33
CA ARG A 528 -6.18 11.87 -5.60
C ARG A 528 -5.38 11.31 -6.76
N ARG A 529 -5.19 12.13 -7.79
CA ARG A 529 -4.45 11.77 -8.99
C ARG A 529 -2.96 11.87 -8.76
N LEU A 530 -2.19 10.94 -9.36
CA LEU A 530 -0.75 11.07 -9.43
C LEU A 530 -0.37 12.20 -10.40
N PRO A 531 0.48 13.14 -9.98
CA PRO A 531 0.94 14.19 -10.86
C PRO A 531 1.89 13.64 -11.94
N VAL A 532 1.82 14.23 -13.10
CA VAL A 532 2.86 14.10 -14.13
C VAL A 532 3.98 15.08 -13.80
N LEU A 533 5.19 14.57 -13.65
CA LEU A 533 6.36 15.39 -13.35
C LEU A 533 7.06 15.83 -14.65
N GLY A 534 7.43 17.10 -14.69
CA GLY A 534 8.25 17.67 -15.76
C GLY A 534 9.76 17.49 -15.52
N GLU A 535 10.57 18.11 -16.38
CA GLU A 535 12.01 18.18 -16.21
C GLU A 535 12.33 18.89 -14.88
N GLY A 536 13.11 18.21 -14.02
CA GLY A 536 13.45 18.72 -12.69
C GLY A 536 12.51 18.28 -11.58
N GLY A 537 11.54 17.39 -11.83
CA GLY A 537 10.69 16.74 -10.82
C GLY A 537 9.51 17.57 -10.32
N ALA A 538 9.26 18.76 -10.89
CA ALA A 538 8.10 19.56 -10.52
C ALA A 538 6.82 19.04 -11.19
N PRO A 539 5.66 19.00 -10.49
CA PRO A 539 4.37 18.68 -11.08
C PRO A 539 4.00 19.65 -12.21
N VAL A 540 3.58 19.12 -13.35
CA VAL A 540 3.17 19.91 -14.52
C VAL A 540 1.73 19.63 -14.94
N ASP A 541 1.20 18.45 -14.66
CA ASP A 541 -0.19 18.03 -14.95
C ASP A 541 -0.58 16.89 -14.00
N ASP A 542 -1.85 16.50 -14.01
CA ASP A 542 -2.40 15.34 -13.29
C ASP A 542 -2.85 14.21 -14.23
N LYS A 543 -2.50 14.30 -15.51
CA LYS A 543 -2.86 13.36 -16.57
C LYS A 543 -1.90 13.46 -17.74
N PHE A 544 -1.84 12.43 -18.54
CA PHE A 544 -1.23 12.44 -19.87
C PHE A 544 -2.31 12.61 -20.94
N GLU A 545 -2.15 13.58 -21.82
CA GLU A 545 -3.10 13.89 -22.88
C GLU A 545 -2.59 13.42 -24.25
N VAL A 546 -3.42 12.67 -24.97
CA VAL A 546 -3.20 12.30 -26.37
C VAL A 546 -4.23 13.00 -27.25
N PRO A 547 -3.82 14.00 -28.02
CA PRO A 547 -4.73 14.74 -28.91
C PRO A 547 -5.02 13.97 -30.20
N GLY A 548 -6.02 14.42 -30.94
CA GLY A 548 -6.20 14.06 -32.36
C GLY A 548 -7.15 12.91 -32.65
N LEU A 549 -8.11 12.65 -31.76
CA LEU A 549 -9.28 11.84 -32.09
C LEU A 549 -10.32 12.70 -32.81
N VAL A 550 -10.88 12.23 -33.91
CA VAL A 550 -11.81 13.02 -34.75
C VAL A 550 -13.08 12.22 -35.04
N ILE A 551 -14.24 12.88 -34.90
CA ILE A 551 -15.49 12.46 -35.57
C ILE A 551 -15.66 13.34 -36.80
N PRO A 552 -15.64 12.80 -38.02
CA PRO A 552 -15.81 13.59 -39.22
C PRO A 552 -17.23 14.16 -39.30
N SER A 553 -17.33 15.39 -39.81
CA SER A 553 -18.60 15.94 -40.28
C SER A 553 -19.08 15.11 -41.46
N SER A 554 -20.27 14.50 -41.35
CA SER A 554 -20.92 13.73 -42.42
C SER A 554 -21.21 14.56 -43.64
#